data_d9b0c546b3a426ca790a52f6c4bcffb3
#
_entry.id   d9b0c546b3a426ca790a52f6c4bcffb3
#
_cell.length_a   1.000
_cell.length_b   1.000
_cell.length_c   1.000
_cell.angle_alpha   90.00
_cell.angle_beta   90.00
_cell.angle_gamma   90.00
#
_symmetry.space_group_name_H-M   'P 1'
#
loop_
_entity.id
_entity.type
_entity.pdbx_description
1 polymer ?
#
loop_
_entity_poly.entity_id
_entity_poly.type
_entity_poly.pdbx_seq_one_letter_code
_entity_poly.pdbx_strand_id
1 'polypeptide(L)'
;MGTAAAAEREPAVVLRAVERADVTRFLEWAADPEVRRHFLGEGAGPGTDWVPGRPGPSGIGTSRPASHVVRAITVAAPAGERLLGWVELRDLNWRRRTGELRICLGDPQTWGQGYGTAALGLFLEQAFGLWNLRSVHLRVATWNVRAVRLYARCGFRREARLRAGRHARDGIEDLWLMTAWGEAWRARAEAAAN
;
A
#
# COMPACT_ATOMS: atom_id res chain seq x y z
N MET A 1 38.07 -17.86 6.57
CA MET A 1 36.77 -18.17 7.20
C MET A 1 35.77 -17.21 6.62
N GLY A 2 35.00 -17.66 5.62
CA GLY A 2 34.04 -16.84 4.92
C GLY A 2 32.74 -16.75 5.72
N THR A 3 32.35 -15.54 6.09
CA THR A 3 31.00 -15.25 6.62
C THR A 3 30.06 -15.30 5.42
N ALA A 4 29.35 -16.43 5.28
CA ALA A 4 28.22 -16.50 4.37
C ALA A 4 27.19 -15.47 4.82
N ALA A 5 26.97 -14.45 3.98
CA ALA A 5 25.86 -13.53 4.14
C ALA A 5 24.58 -14.37 4.17
N ALA A 6 23.92 -14.44 5.33
CA ALA A 6 22.61 -15.03 5.43
C ALA A 6 21.71 -14.25 4.46
N ALA A 7 21.24 -14.91 3.42
CA ALA A 7 20.21 -14.38 2.56
C ALA A 7 19.03 -14.05 3.49
N GLU A 8 18.76 -12.76 3.69
CA GLU A 8 17.62 -12.29 4.47
C GLU A 8 16.37 -12.88 3.82
N ARG A 9 15.85 -13.93 4.44
CA ARG A 9 14.56 -14.51 4.02
C ARG A 9 13.52 -13.41 4.10
N GLU A 10 12.87 -13.14 2.99
CA GLU A 10 11.72 -12.24 2.98
C GLU A 10 10.72 -12.66 4.07
N PRO A 11 10.22 -11.71 4.87
CA PRO A 11 9.30 -12.06 5.94
C PRO A 11 8.03 -12.69 5.36
N ALA A 12 7.59 -13.79 5.96
CA ALA A 12 6.39 -14.53 5.55
C ALA A 12 5.12 -13.68 5.85
N VAL A 13 4.76 -12.83 4.90
CA VAL A 13 3.58 -11.98 4.95
C VAL A 13 2.40 -12.70 4.32
N VAL A 14 1.20 -12.52 4.89
CA VAL A 14 -0.06 -12.97 4.33
C VAL A 14 -0.97 -11.76 4.09
N LEU A 15 -1.68 -11.76 2.97
CA LEU A 15 -2.74 -10.82 2.67
C LEU A 15 -4.09 -11.52 2.78
N ARG A 16 -4.91 -11.12 3.73
CA ARG A 16 -6.26 -11.65 3.91
C ARG A 16 -7.35 -10.58 3.79
N ALA A 17 -8.58 -11.01 3.74
CA ALA A 17 -9.72 -10.10 3.87
C ALA A 17 -9.67 -9.36 5.21
N VAL A 18 -10.13 -8.11 5.21
CA VAL A 18 -10.24 -7.31 6.44
C VAL A 18 -11.41 -7.85 7.28
N GLU A 19 -11.17 -8.05 8.56
CA GLU A 19 -12.15 -8.45 9.55
C GLU A 19 -12.61 -7.24 10.36
N ARG A 20 -13.77 -7.39 11.02
CA ARG A 20 -14.33 -6.30 11.85
C ARG A 20 -13.37 -5.88 12.98
N ALA A 21 -12.64 -6.82 13.54
CA ALA A 21 -11.65 -6.57 14.60
C ALA A 21 -10.48 -5.70 14.11
N ASP A 22 -10.07 -5.86 12.85
CA ASP A 22 -8.95 -5.10 12.28
C ASP A 22 -9.26 -3.60 12.21
N VAL A 23 -10.53 -3.24 11.97
CA VAL A 23 -10.94 -1.84 11.77
C VAL A 23 -10.61 -0.99 12.99
N THR A 24 -10.82 -1.51 14.20
CA THR A 24 -10.46 -0.81 15.44
C THR A 24 -8.97 -0.50 15.46
N ARG A 25 -8.14 -1.49 15.13
CA ARG A 25 -6.68 -1.31 15.11
C ARG A 25 -6.23 -0.36 14.02
N PHE A 26 -6.86 -0.38 12.86
CA PHE A 26 -6.59 0.57 11.79
C PHE A 26 -6.90 2.02 12.19
N LEU A 27 -7.99 2.24 12.92
CA LEU A 27 -8.35 3.57 13.44
C LEU A 27 -7.35 4.06 14.50
N GLU A 28 -6.89 3.18 15.39
CA GLU A 28 -5.83 3.49 16.36
C GLU A 28 -4.56 3.96 15.66
N TRP A 29 -4.09 3.20 14.65
CA TRP A 29 -2.92 3.58 13.86
C TRP A 29 -3.12 4.86 13.05
N ALA A 30 -4.31 5.07 12.50
CA ALA A 30 -4.63 6.32 11.80
C ALA A 30 -4.68 7.53 12.74
N ALA A 31 -4.90 7.33 14.04
CA ALA A 31 -4.82 8.36 15.06
C ALA A 31 -3.38 8.66 15.52
N ASP A 32 -2.45 7.71 15.36
CA ASP A 32 -1.04 7.88 15.70
C ASP A 32 -0.39 8.98 14.84
N PRO A 33 0.23 10.02 15.43
CA PRO A 33 0.81 11.13 14.68
C PRO A 33 1.91 10.71 13.70
N GLU A 34 2.75 9.73 14.06
CA GLU A 34 3.85 9.26 13.25
C GLU A 34 3.34 8.49 12.04
N VAL A 35 2.40 7.56 12.25
CA VAL A 35 1.74 6.81 11.16
C VAL A 35 0.99 7.77 10.24
N ARG A 36 0.21 8.70 10.81
CA ARG A 36 -0.53 9.70 10.05
C ARG A 36 0.35 10.54 9.14
N ARG A 37 1.45 11.06 9.66
CA ARG A 37 2.39 11.87 8.88
C ARG A 37 2.86 11.13 7.63
N HIS A 38 3.19 9.85 7.74
CA HIS A 38 3.71 9.05 6.65
C HIS A 38 2.62 8.57 5.69
N PHE A 39 1.43 8.29 6.19
CA PHE A 39 0.36 7.66 5.40
C PHE A 39 -0.68 8.66 4.86
N LEU A 40 -1.29 9.45 5.73
CA LEU A 40 -2.39 10.35 5.36
C LEU A 40 -1.90 11.78 5.04
N GLY A 41 -0.73 12.16 5.54
CA GLY A 41 -0.35 13.56 5.66
C GLY A 41 -1.03 14.25 6.83
N GLU A 42 -0.42 15.29 7.33
CA GLU A 42 -0.89 15.98 8.54
C GLU A 42 -2.22 16.73 8.38
N GLY A 43 -2.70 16.92 7.15
CA GLY A 43 -3.99 17.57 6.88
C GLY A 43 -5.21 16.66 6.91
N ALA A 44 -5.04 15.34 7.02
CA ALA A 44 -6.13 14.40 7.19
C ALA A 44 -6.53 14.35 8.67
N GLY A 45 -7.41 15.25 9.10
CA GLY A 45 -7.97 15.26 10.45
C GLY A 45 -8.85 14.04 10.75
N PRO A 46 -9.22 13.80 12.02
CA PRO A 46 -10.31 12.91 12.38
C PRO A 46 -11.59 13.50 11.79
N GLY A 47 -12.13 12.90 10.73
CA GLY A 47 -13.27 13.42 9.96
C GLY A 47 -13.09 13.33 8.45
N THR A 48 -11.90 13.00 7.95
CA THR A 48 -11.79 12.54 6.57
C THR A 48 -12.47 11.17 6.49
N ASP A 49 -13.40 11.00 5.55
CA ASP A 49 -14.25 9.80 5.35
C ASP A 49 -13.50 8.48 5.09
N TRP A 50 -12.26 8.40 5.56
CA TRP A 50 -11.41 7.25 5.37
C TRP A 50 -11.47 6.31 6.56
N VAL A 51 -12.22 5.23 6.41
CA VAL A 51 -12.20 4.06 7.28
C VAL A 51 -11.80 2.89 6.40
N PRO A 52 -10.71 2.16 6.70
CA PRO A 52 -10.34 0.96 5.95
C PRO A 52 -11.50 -0.02 5.91
N GLY A 53 -11.83 -0.51 4.71
CA GLY A 53 -12.93 -1.46 4.54
C GLY A 53 -14.33 -0.83 4.53
N ARG A 54 -14.50 0.47 4.77
CA ARG A 54 -15.77 1.15 4.55
C ARG A 54 -15.85 1.60 3.08
N PRO A 55 -16.88 1.17 2.32
CA PRO A 55 -17.13 1.74 1.01
C PRO A 55 -17.32 3.25 1.17
N GLY A 56 -16.61 4.04 0.36
CA GLY A 56 -16.87 5.48 0.27
C GLY A 56 -18.33 5.72 -0.12
N PRO A 57 -18.85 6.99 -0.04
CA PRO A 57 -20.27 7.33 -0.22
C PRO A 57 -20.89 6.87 -1.56
N SER A 58 -20.11 6.36 -2.48
CA SER A 58 -20.55 5.81 -3.78
C SER A 58 -20.90 4.32 -3.79
N GLY A 59 -20.95 3.62 -2.64
CA GLY A 59 -21.07 2.15 -2.57
C GLY A 59 -22.37 1.56 -2.09
N ILE A 60 -23.35 2.35 -1.69
CA ILE A 60 -24.63 1.82 -1.22
C ILE A 60 -25.61 1.71 -2.40
N GLY A 61 -25.89 0.46 -2.82
CA GLY A 61 -27.04 0.15 -3.65
C GLY A 61 -26.87 0.17 -5.16
N THR A 62 -25.64 0.16 -5.69
CA THR A 62 -25.42 0.03 -7.14
C THR A 62 -24.74 -1.28 -7.47
N SER A 63 -25.23 -2.01 -8.48
CA SER A 63 -24.62 -3.19 -9.09
C SER A 63 -23.28 -2.88 -9.80
N ARG A 64 -22.54 -1.88 -9.33
CA ARG A 64 -21.22 -1.52 -9.86
C ARG A 64 -20.15 -2.37 -9.18
N PRO A 65 -19.16 -2.88 -9.95
CA PRO A 65 -18.00 -3.54 -9.35
C PRO A 65 -17.36 -2.62 -8.31
N ALA A 66 -16.91 -3.21 -7.20
CA ALA A 66 -16.29 -2.45 -6.12
C ALA A 66 -15.19 -1.52 -6.66
N SER A 67 -15.29 -0.23 -6.35
CA SER A 67 -14.28 0.78 -6.69
C SER A 67 -13.11 0.79 -5.69
N HIS A 68 -13.13 -0.13 -4.73
CA HIS A 68 -12.19 -0.19 -3.62
C HIS A 68 -11.94 -1.65 -3.22
N VAL A 69 -10.68 -2.03 -3.07
CA VAL A 69 -10.24 -3.33 -2.55
C VAL A 69 -9.26 -3.10 -1.42
N VAL A 70 -9.46 -3.75 -0.29
CA VAL A 70 -8.58 -3.69 0.90
C VAL A 70 -8.15 -5.10 1.29
N ARG A 71 -6.91 -5.23 1.75
CA ARG A 71 -6.37 -6.43 2.38
C ARG A 71 -5.68 -6.06 3.69
N ALA A 72 -5.89 -6.86 4.71
CA ALA A 72 -5.09 -6.85 5.92
C ALA A 72 -3.72 -7.47 5.62
N ILE A 73 -2.66 -6.88 6.17
CA ILE A 73 -1.28 -7.37 6.10
C ILE A 73 -0.98 -8.04 7.43
N THR A 74 -0.66 -9.32 7.41
CA THR A 74 -0.43 -10.11 8.61
C THR A 74 0.81 -10.98 8.48
N VAL A 75 1.31 -11.45 9.62
CA VAL A 75 2.38 -12.45 9.73
C VAL A 75 2.02 -13.50 10.76
N ALA A 76 2.58 -14.69 10.60
CA ALA A 76 2.50 -15.71 11.63
C ALA A 76 3.19 -15.23 12.91
N ALA A 77 2.58 -15.52 14.06
CA ALA A 77 3.12 -15.22 15.38
C ALA A 77 2.87 -16.40 16.32
N PRO A 78 3.63 -16.55 17.45
CA PRO A 78 3.45 -17.68 18.37
C PRO A 78 2.04 -17.82 18.93
N ALA A 79 1.31 -16.71 19.07
CA ALA A 79 -0.07 -16.68 19.54
C ALA A 79 -1.11 -16.71 18.40
N GLY A 80 -0.71 -17.08 17.17
CA GLY A 80 -1.59 -17.13 16.01
C GLY A 80 -1.13 -16.17 14.91
N GLU A 81 -1.89 -15.13 14.64
CA GLU A 81 -1.61 -14.13 13.58
C GLU A 81 -1.39 -12.75 14.20
N ARG A 82 -0.40 -12.03 13.71
CA ARG A 82 -0.16 -10.63 14.07
C ARG A 82 -0.52 -9.72 12.90
N LEU A 83 -1.45 -8.81 13.12
CA LEU A 83 -1.80 -7.75 12.18
C LEU A 83 -0.69 -6.70 12.15
N LEU A 84 -0.21 -6.35 10.95
CA LEU A 84 0.83 -5.34 10.73
C LEU A 84 0.30 -4.05 10.09
N GLY A 85 -0.79 -4.13 9.33
CA GLY A 85 -1.30 -3.00 8.60
C GLY A 85 -2.33 -3.38 7.54
N TRP A 86 -2.43 -2.56 6.52
CA TRP A 86 -3.30 -2.81 5.37
C TRP A 86 -2.71 -2.29 4.06
N VAL A 87 -3.18 -2.83 2.97
CA VAL A 87 -2.94 -2.36 1.62
C VAL A 87 -4.26 -2.24 0.88
N GLU A 88 -4.42 -1.20 0.08
CA GLU A 88 -5.66 -0.93 -0.63
C GLU A 88 -5.45 -0.41 -2.04
N LEU A 89 -6.42 -0.69 -2.90
CA LEU A 89 -6.64 0.00 -4.16
C LEU A 89 -7.91 0.83 -4.05
N ARG A 90 -7.80 2.10 -4.38
CA ARG A 90 -8.91 3.06 -4.46
C ARG A 90 -9.12 3.50 -5.90
N ASP A 91 -10.26 4.10 -6.15
CA ASP A 91 -10.62 4.67 -7.45
C ASP A 91 -10.41 3.65 -8.59
N LEU A 92 -10.72 2.38 -8.28
CA LEU A 92 -10.62 1.30 -9.25
C LEU A 92 -11.54 1.56 -10.45
N ASN A 93 -10.92 1.70 -11.59
CA ASN A 93 -11.60 1.80 -12.87
C ASN A 93 -11.40 0.50 -13.65
N TRP A 94 -12.35 -0.41 -13.53
CA TRP A 94 -12.29 -1.73 -14.18
C TRP A 94 -12.26 -1.63 -15.71
N ARG A 95 -12.89 -0.62 -16.29
CA ARG A 95 -12.86 -0.40 -17.76
C ARG A 95 -11.48 0.03 -18.23
N ARG A 96 -10.81 0.94 -17.49
CA ARG A 96 -9.44 1.40 -17.78
C ARG A 96 -8.39 0.45 -17.21
N ARG A 97 -8.80 -0.42 -16.30
CA ARG A 97 -7.95 -1.35 -15.56
C ARG A 97 -6.84 -0.61 -14.77
N THR A 98 -7.24 0.42 -14.03
CA THR A 98 -6.34 1.26 -13.24
C THR A 98 -6.84 1.44 -11.82
N GLY A 99 -5.95 1.73 -10.87
CA GLY A 99 -6.31 2.06 -9.50
C GLY A 99 -5.21 2.81 -8.77
N GLU A 100 -5.56 3.53 -7.70
CA GLU A 100 -4.62 4.20 -6.80
C GLU A 100 -4.29 3.30 -5.61
N LEU A 101 -3.01 3.02 -5.41
CA LEU A 101 -2.51 2.20 -4.31
C LEU A 101 -2.22 3.04 -3.08
N ARG A 102 -2.58 2.48 -1.93
CA ARG A 102 -2.11 2.92 -0.61
C ARG A 102 -1.68 1.72 0.21
N ILE A 103 -0.65 1.88 1.02
CA ILE A 103 -0.18 0.87 1.96
C ILE A 103 0.22 1.53 3.27
N CYS A 104 -0.19 0.94 4.38
CA CYS A 104 0.15 1.37 5.73
C CYS A 104 0.64 0.18 6.56
N LEU A 105 1.80 0.33 7.18
CA LEU A 105 2.23 -0.49 8.31
C LEU A 105 2.03 0.35 9.57
N GLY A 106 1.15 -0.13 10.45
CA GLY A 106 0.68 0.65 11.58
C GLY A 106 1.63 0.72 12.76
N ASP A 107 2.59 -0.19 12.85
CA ASP A 107 3.59 -0.21 13.91
C ASP A 107 4.94 0.29 13.37
N PRO A 108 5.42 1.48 13.78
CA PRO A 108 6.71 2.01 13.35
C PRO A 108 7.89 1.07 13.59
N GLN A 109 7.82 0.21 14.59
CA GLN A 109 8.88 -0.75 14.89
C GLN A 109 9.02 -1.83 13.79
N THR A 110 8.00 -2.05 12.99
CA THR A 110 8.03 -2.99 11.87
C THR A 110 8.61 -2.40 10.58
N TRP A 111 8.85 -1.09 10.58
CA TRP A 111 9.34 -0.40 9.40
C TRP A 111 10.81 -0.75 9.09
N GLY A 112 11.15 -0.83 7.80
CA GLY A 112 12.50 -1.17 7.35
C GLY A 112 12.85 -2.66 7.39
N GLN A 113 11.97 -3.51 7.91
CA GLN A 113 12.18 -4.96 8.05
C GLN A 113 11.71 -5.79 6.84
N GLY A 114 11.40 -5.15 5.70
CA GLY A 114 10.99 -5.87 4.49
C GLY A 114 9.48 -6.16 4.37
N TYR A 115 8.71 -6.10 5.46
CA TYR A 115 7.26 -6.40 5.45
C TYR A 115 6.46 -5.63 4.39
N GLY A 116 6.76 -4.33 4.22
CA GLY A 116 6.09 -3.51 3.20
C GLY A 116 6.41 -3.97 1.78
N THR A 117 7.64 -4.40 1.52
CA THR A 117 8.06 -4.91 0.21
C THR A 117 7.38 -6.24 -0.10
N ALA A 118 7.38 -7.18 0.86
CA ALA A 118 6.72 -8.47 0.73
C ALA A 118 5.20 -8.30 0.52
N ALA A 119 4.53 -7.49 1.37
CA ALA A 119 3.10 -7.21 1.24
C ALA A 119 2.73 -6.60 -0.11
N LEU A 120 3.52 -5.61 -0.56
CA LEU A 120 3.27 -4.94 -1.82
C LEU A 120 3.51 -5.87 -3.01
N GLY A 121 4.53 -6.72 -2.96
CA GLY A 121 4.78 -7.76 -3.97
C GLY A 121 3.57 -8.67 -4.17
N LEU A 122 3.06 -9.27 -3.08
CA LEU A 122 1.86 -10.12 -3.09
C LEU A 122 0.61 -9.38 -3.60
N PHE A 123 0.48 -8.10 -3.23
CA PHE A 123 -0.67 -7.32 -3.66
C PHE A 123 -0.62 -6.96 -5.15
N LEU A 124 0.56 -6.65 -5.69
CA LEU A 124 0.75 -6.41 -7.11
C LEU A 124 0.56 -7.69 -7.94
N GLU A 125 0.90 -8.85 -7.39
CA GLU A 125 0.58 -10.13 -8.00
C GLU A 125 -0.94 -10.31 -8.16
N GLN A 126 -1.72 -10.00 -7.12
CA GLN A 126 -3.19 -9.99 -7.24
C GLN A 126 -3.65 -8.93 -8.25
N ALA A 127 -3.09 -7.73 -8.20
CA ALA A 127 -3.51 -6.62 -9.07
C ALA A 127 -3.27 -6.91 -10.55
N PHE A 128 -2.09 -7.42 -10.90
CA PHE A 128 -1.71 -7.65 -12.30
C PHE A 128 -1.99 -9.08 -12.79
N GLY A 129 -1.89 -10.08 -11.91
CA GLY A 129 -2.16 -11.47 -12.25
C GLY A 129 -3.64 -11.80 -12.18
N LEU A 130 -4.29 -11.58 -11.02
CA LEU A 130 -5.67 -11.99 -10.78
C LEU A 130 -6.69 -10.97 -11.34
N TRP A 131 -6.51 -9.67 -11.05
CA TRP A 131 -7.46 -8.62 -11.47
C TRP A 131 -7.14 -8.03 -12.83
N ASN A 132 -6.03 -8.45 -13.45
CA ASN A 132 -5.59 -8.03 -14.77
C ASN A 132 -5.56 -6.51 -14.96
N LEU A 133 -5.10 -5.78 -13.95
CA LEU A 133 -4.96 -4.33 -14.07
C LEU A 133 -3.87 -3.99 -15.10
N ARG A 134 -4.06 -2.86 -15.78
CA ARG A 134 -3.09 -2.31 -16.72
C ARG A 134 -1.99 -1.54 -15.99
N SER A 135 -2.39 -0.73 -15.01
CA SER A 135 -1.47 0.03 -14.19
C SER A 135 -2.03 0.29 -12.79
N VAL A 136 -1.12 0.45 -11.84
CA VAL A 136 -1.37 0.88 -10.48
C VAL A 136 -0.52 2.11 -10.24
N HIS A 137 -1.12 3.19 -9.77
CA HIS A 137 -0.41 4.42 -9.45
C HIS A 137 -0.53 4.75 -7.97
N LEU A 138 0.34 5.61 -7.48
CA LEU A 138 0.33 6.12 -6.11
C LEU A 138 0.89 7.54 -6.05
N ARG A 139 0.56 8.22 -4.96
CA ARG A 139 1.16 9.51 -4.60
C ARG A 139 1.90 9.36 -3.28
N VAL A 140 3.13 9.86 -3.22
CA VAL A 140 3.98 9.78 -2.04
C VAL A 140 4.73 11.08 -1.83
N ALA A 141 4.81 11.55 -0.58
CA ALA A 141 5.55 12.78 -0.25
C ALA A 141 7.03 12.65 -0.67
N THR A 142 7.56 13.71 -1.27
CA THR A 142 8.93 13.67 -1.81
C THR A 142 9.99 13.44 -0.73
N TRP A 143 9.72 13.83 0.50
CA TRP A 143 10.57 13.62 1.66
C TRP A 143 10.50 12.19 2.22
N ASN A 144 9.46 11.41 1.91
CA ASN A 144 9.31 10.02 2.39
C ASN A 144 10.18 9.06 1.57
N VAL A 145 11.50 9.24 1.68
CA VAL A 145 12.51 8.50 0.90
C VAL A 145 12.39 6.99 1.11
N ARG A 146 12.01 6.57 2.32
CA ARG A 146 11.81 5.14 2.65
C ARG A 146 10.70 4.53 1.79
N ALA A 147 9.53 5.16 1.75
CA ALA A 147 8.42 4.68 0.92
C ALA A 147 8.76 4.75 -0.58
N VAL A 148 9.41 5.84 -1.03
CA VAL A 148 9.86 5.95 -2.43
C VAL A 148 10.79 4.80 -2.83
N ARG A 149 11.73 4.41 -1.96
CA ARG A 149 12.63 3.26 -2.20
C ARG A 149 11.87 1.94 -2.23
N LEU A 150 10.89 1.75 -1.32
CA LEU A 150 10.02 0.57 -1.31
C LEU A 150 9.28 0.44 -2.63
N TYR A 151 8.60 1.49 -3.08
CA TYR A 151 7.86 1.48 -4.34
C TYR A 151 8.76 1.22 -5.55
N ALA A 152 9.94 1.84 -5.60
CA ALA A 152 10.90 1.61 -6.68
C ALA A 152 11.35 0.14 -6.76
N ARG A 153 11.61 -0.52 -5.61
CA ARG A 153 11.94 -1.95 -5.55
C ARG A 153 10.80 -2.82 -6.10
N CYS A 154 9.54 -2.44 -5.83
CA CYS A 154 8.36 -3.14 -6.34
C CYS A 154 8.00 -2.79 -7.79
N GLY A 155 8.84 -2.01 -8.49
CA GLY A 155 8.68 -1.73 -9.92
C GLY A 155 7.92 -0.46 -10.26
N PHE A 156 7.59 0.37 -9.27
CA PHE A 156 7.04 1.71 -9.54
C PHE A 156 8.11 2.66 -10.07
N ARG A 157 7.75 3.43 -11.09
CA ARG A 157 8.58 4.48 -11.67
C ARG A 157 7.99 5.85 -11.35
N ARG A 158 8.84 6.85 -11.14
CA ARG A 158 8.39 8.23 -10.99
C ARG A 158 7.95 8.76 -12.34
N GLU A 159 6.70 9.25 -12.42
CA GLU A 159 6.13 9.82 -13.64
C GLU A 159 6.15 11.35 -13.58
N ALA A 160 5.81 11.92 -12.43
CA ALA A 160 5.74 13.37 -12.26
C ALA A 160 5.97 13.78 -10.80
N ARG A 161 6.43 15.02 -10.61
CA ARG A 161 6.41 15.73 -9.34
C ARG A 161 5.21 16.69 -9.31
N LEU A 162 4.28 16.41 -8.41
CA LEU A 162 3.13 17.26 -8.17
C LEU A 162 3.53 18.32 -7.15
N ARG A 163 3.72 19.54 -7.60
CA ARG A 163 4.01 20.68 -6.71
C ARG A 163 2.75 21.03 -5.95
N ALA A 164 2.91 21.39 -4.67
CA ALA A 164 1.77 21.70 -3.81
C ALA A 164 0.68 20.60 -3.80
N GLY A 165 1.11 19.34 -3.92
CA GLY A 165 0.20 18.20 -4.10
C GLY A 165 -0.60 17.86 -2.84
N ARG A 166 -0.21 18.38 -1.68
CA ARG A 166 -0.88 18.11 -0.41
C ARG A 166 -0.69 19.25 0.59
N HIS A 167 -1.76 19.58 1.33
CA HIS A 167 -1.66 20.39 2.53
C HIS A 167 -1.13 19.54 3.69
N ALA A 168 -0.11 20.03 4.37
CA ALA A 168 0.45 19.48 5.58
C ALA A 168 0.38 20.52 6.71
N ARG A 169 0.59 20.10 7.95
CA ARG A 169 0.53 21.01 9.12
C ARG A 169 1.54 22.17 9.01
N ASP A 170 2.71 21.86 8.47
CA ASP A 170 3.82 22.82 8.33
C ASP A 170 3.86 23.48 6.94
N GLY A 171 2.76 23.42 6.17
CA GLY A 171 2.67 24.04 4.86
C GLY A 171 2.18 23.11 3.75
N ILE A 172 2.72 23.29 2.56
CA ILE A 172 2.34 22.56 1.35
C ILE A 172 3.47 21.61 0.96
N GLU A 173 3.15 20.34 0.74
CA GLU A 173 4.11 19.33 0.36
C GLU A 173 4.02 18.95 -1.12
N ASP A 174 5.18 18.71 -1.72
CA ASP A 174 5.28 18.12 -3.04
C ASP A 174 5.15 16.60 -2.95
N LEU A 175 4.50 16.01 -3.95
CA LEU A 175 4.33 14.57 -4.06
C LEU A 175 4.99 14.04 -5.34
N TRP A 176 5.54 12.84 -5.26
CA TRP A 176 5.80 12.04 -6.44
C TRP A 176 4.53 11.30 -6.85
N LEU A 177 4.17 11.40 -8.11
CA LEU A 177 3.30 10.43 -8.78
C LEU A 177 4.18 9.30 -9.27
N MET A 178 3.88 8.07 -8.83
CA MET A 178 4.61 6.89 -9.26
C MET A 178 3.63 5.84 -9.82
N THR A 179 4.07 5.11 -10.86
CA THR A 179 3.22 4.12 -11.54
C THR A 179 3.97 2.81 -11.73
N ALA A 180 3.29 1.70 -11.46
CA ALA A 180 3.69 0.37 -11.86
C ALA A 180 2.79 -0.10 -13.02
N TRP A 181 3.41 -0.66 -14.07
CA TRP A 181 2.74 -1.13 -15.26
C TRP A 181 2.66 -2.66 -15.27
N GLY A 182 1.46 -3.21 -15.47
CA GLY A 182 1.22 -4.65 -15.45
C GLY A 182 2.01 -5.41 -16.53
N GLU A 183 2.26 -4.82 -17.68
CA GLU A 183 3.09 -5.41 -18.73
C GLU A 183 4.54 -5.60 -18.24
N ALA A 184 5.14 -4.54 -17.71
CA ALA A 184 6.51 -4.59 -17.18
C ALA A 184 6.62 -5.55 -15.98
N TRP A 185 5.56 -5.65 -15.17
CA TRP A 185 5.52 -6.57 -14.04
C TRP A 185 5.50 -8.04 -14.53
N ARG A 186 4.63 -8.37 -15.49
CA ARG A 186 4.56 -9.72 -16.08
C ARG A 186 5.86 -10.13 -16.74
N ALA A 187 6.47 -9.26 -17.54
CA ALA A 187 7.76 -9.52 -18.15
C ALA A 187 8.88 -9.83 -17.12
N ARG A 188 8.88 -9.15 -15.97
CA ARG A 188 9.82 -9.43 -14.87
C ARG A 188 9.55 -10.78 -14.20
N ALA A 189 8.28 -11.12 -13.98
CA ALA A 189 7.89 -12.40 -13.40
C ALA A 189 8.29 -13.57 -14.31
N GLU A 190 8.07 -13.45 -15.62
CA GLU A 190 8.50 -14.45 -16.61
C GLU A 190 10.03 -14.61 -16.65
N ALA A 191 10.77 -13.51 -16.60
CA ALA A 191 12.24 -13.53 -16.57
C ALA A 191 12.81 -14.15 -15.28
N ALA A 192 12.08 -14.10 -14.17
CA ALA A 192 12.50 -14.70 -12.90
C ALA A 192 12.15 -16.19 -12.80
N ALA A 193 11.23 -16.68 -13.65
CA ALA A 193 10.80 -18.08 -13.69
C ALA A 193 11.64 -18.96 -14.64
N ASN A 194 12.45 -18.34 -15.52
CA ASN A 194 13.39 -18.99 -16.47
C ASN A 194 14.82 -18.97 -15.95
#